data_ad3effc7fce9482f2ab8a44744e0b581
#
_entry.id   ad3effc7fce9482f2ab8a44744e0b581
#
_cell.length_a   1.000
_cell.length_b   1.000
_cell.length_c   1.000
_cell.angle_alpha   90.00
_cell.angle_beta   90.00
_cell.angle_gamma   90.00
#
_symmetry.space_group_name_H-M   'P 1'
#
loop_
_entity.id
_entity.type
_entity.pdbx_description
1 polymer ?
#
loop_
_entity_poly.entity_id
_entity_poly.type
_entity_poly.pdbx_seq_one_letter_code
_entity_poly.pdbx_strand_id
1 'polypeptide(L)'
;MTPKIFIILLTSFWLINSSQLRASSFIGETITIGLTASLSGKFREAGTQQLKGVKMWRDDINERGALLGKRVKLIVQDDHSIAEDAAEIYETFILKDKVDLLLGPYSSDITNAVAKVTDKFNFPLLAIAASASSIWDKRNKPYLFGTYVQSDQLMTPVIKLAAAKNLRRIAIAYANTRYTNSIAQGARRVAQENNMDVIFYEMFNTTNDFREYVERLAETKPEIIIVGAYLEDSIQFVKALKQHKVSPKMLVFSGSIDTDEFRSALGNDVEAVLSAVQWSQSQRLPGAYDFSFRYKQKNKVYPSYQAAGGYAAGQILEAAVRLSGSLSKKDLQEQLLKLKFRSLFGHYRVDSNGQQIGKKAYLMQWQDGERRLVMPKDLTNHTIRLFNIK
;
A
#
# COMPACT_ATOMS: atom_id res chain seq x y z
N MET A 1 -46.49 70.28 -44.72
CA MET A 1 -46.68 68.86 -44.25
C MET A 1 -45.30 68.26 -44.03
N THR A 2 -44.82 68.24 -42.80
CA THR A 2 -43.52 67.72 -42.42
C THR A 2 -43.76 66.49 -41.55
N PRO A 3 -43.17 65.30 -41.86
CA PRO A 3 -43.29 64.12 -40.99
C PRO A 3 -42.30 64.19 -39.85
N LYS A 4 -42.78 63.96 -38.65
CA LYS A 4 -41.99 63.81 -37.41
C LYS A 4 -41.37 62.40 -37.35
N ILE A 5 -40.05 62.37 -37.29
CA ILE A 5 -39.29 61.15 -37.07
C ILE A 5 -39.26 60.84 -35.57
N PHE A 6 -39.82 59.72 -35.16
CA PHE A 6 -39.72 59.19 -33.78
C PHE A 6 -38.45 58.35 -33.69
N ILE A 7 -37.49 58.80 -32.91
CA ILE A 7 -36.30 58.01 -32.55
C ILE A 7 -36.62 57.21 -31.26
N ILE A 8 -36.73 55.87 -31.39
CA ILE A 8 -36.86 54.99 -30.27
C ILE A 8 -35.40 54.57 -29.81
N LEU A 9 -35.00 55.08 -28.64
CA LEU A 9 -33.80 54.68 -27.96
C LEU A 9 -34.04 53.31 -27.26
N LEU A 10 -33.49 52.24 -27.84
CA LEU A 10 -33.40 50.95 -27.21
C LEU A 10 -32.18 50.94 -26.24
N THR A 11 -32.44 51.11 -24.96
CA THR A 11 -31.46 50.85 -23.90
C THR A 11 -31.40 49.37 -23.62
N SER A 12 -30.40 48.68 -24.19
CA SER A 12 -30.07 47.30 -23.87
C SER A 12 -29.45 47.23 -22.48
N PHE A 13 -30.24 46.74 -21.52
CA PHE A 13 -29.79 46.39 -20.18
C PHE A 13 -28.95 45.11 -20.26
N TRP A 14 -27.63 45.22 -20.23
CA TRP A 14 -26.74 44.11 -20.04
C TRP A 14 -26.81 43.69 -18.57
N LEU A 15 -27.59 42.64 -18.27
CA LEU A 15 -27.50 41.89 -17.01
C LEU A 15 -26.19 41.10 -17.02
N ILE A 16 -25.15 41.68 -16.43
CA ILE A 16 -23.95 40.97 -16.06
C ILE A 16 -24.34 40.03 -14.91
N ASN A 17 -24.62 38.77 -15.27
CA ASN A 17 -24.76 37.69 -14.33
C ASN A 17 -23.36 37.38 -13.79
N SER A 18 -22.90 38.15 -12.81
CA SER A 18 -21.75 37.80 -11.99
C SER A 18 -22.14 36.58 -11.15
N SER A 19 -21.91 35.39 -11.70
CA SER A 19 -21.75 34.20 -10.89
C SER A 19 -20.53 34.41 -10.00
N GLN A 20 -20.73 35.11 -8.88
CA GLN A 20 -19.81 35.09 -7.78
C GLN A 20 -19.71 33.64 -7.37
N LEU A 21 -18.60 32.98 -7.78
CA LEU A 21 -18.10 31.82 -7.07
C LEU A 21 -18.01 32.23 -5.60
N ARG A 22 -19.02 31.87 -4.83
CA ARG A 22 -18.93 31.89 -3.39
C ARG A 22 -17.82 30.94 -3.04
N ALA A 23 -16.61 31.45 -2.87
CA ALA A 23 -15.65 30.83 -1.98
C ALA A 23 -16.36 30.78 -0.61
N SER A 24 -17.04 29.69 -0.32
CA SER A 24 -17.60 29.46 1.00
C SER A 24 -16.40 29.47 1.95
N SER A 25 -16.26 30.57 2.68
CA SER A 25 -15.40 30.60 3.86
C SER A 25 -15.95 29.50 4.78
N PHE A 26 -15.28 28.36 4.80
CA PHE A 26 -15.54 27.28 5.76
C PHE A 26 -15.17 27.81 7.16
N ILE A 27 -16.03 28.63 7.73
CA ILE A 27 -16.04 28.96 9.16
C ILE A 27 -16.80 27.82 9.81
N GLY A 28 -16.10 26.69 10.08
CA GLY A 28 -16.77 25.53 10.64
C GLY A 28 -15.77 24.45 11.03
N GLU A 29 -16.19 23.65 11.96
CA GLU A 29 -15.51 22.49 12.51
C GLU A 29 -14.70 21.72 11.47
N THR A 30 -13.51 21.30 11.85
CA THR A 30 -12.66 20.41 11.04
C THR A 30 -12.93 18.96 11.42
N ILE A 31 -12.79 18.03 10.44
CA ILE A 31 -12.66 16.60 10.74
C ILE A 31 -11.19 16.30 10.92
N THR A 32 -10.82 15.83 12.10
CA THR A 32 -9.44 15.49 12.46
C THR A 32 -9.20 14.00 12.28
N ILE A 33 -8.12 13.65 11.55
CA ILE A 33 -7.70 12.27 11.35
C ILE A 33 -6.33 12.07 11.97
N GLY A 34 -6.24 11.18 12.94
CA GLY A 34 -4.99 10.77 13.57
C GLY A 34 -4.33 9.63 12.78
N LEU A 35 -3.03 9.73 12.55
CA LEU A 35 -2.23 8.65 12.00
C LEU A 35 -0.78 8.78 12.43
N THR A 36 -0.12 7.64 12.68
CA THR A 36 1.33 7.61 12.70
C THR A 36 1.87 7.27 11.32
N ALA A 37 3.09 7.72 11.06
CA ALA A 37 3.88 7.29 9.94
C ALA A 37 5.31 7.04 10.44
N SER A 38 5.94 5.97 9.99
CA SER A 38 7.35 5.73 10.26
C SER A 38 8.18 6.71 9.42
N LEU A 39 8.54 7.86 9.99
CA LEU A 39 9.32 8.90 9.30
C LEU A 39 10.81 8.77 9.62
N SER A 40 11.15 7.93 10.59
CA SER A 40 12.48 7.51 10.95
C SER A 40 12.54 6.00 11.19
N GLY A 41 13.74 5.45 11.43
CA GLY A 41 13.95 4.02 11.64
C GLY A 41 13.82 3.18 10.35
N LYS A 42 13.70 1.87 10.52
CA LYS A 42 13.78 0.87 9.42
C LYS A 42 12.68 0.96 8.35
N PHE A 43 11.56 1.60 8.66
CA PHE A 43 10.44 1.76 7.75
C PHE A 43 10.31 3.15 7.14
N ARG A 44 11.32 4.03 7.35
CA ARG A 44 11.30 5.45 6.95
C ARG A 44 10.87 5.66 5.50
N GLU A 45 11.44 4.92 4.57
CA GLU A 45 11.10 5.08 3.15
C GLU A 45 9.62 4.77 2.89
N ALA A 46 9.16 3.60 3.31
CA ALA A 46 7.78 3.15 3.09
C ALA A 46 6.75 4.04 3.81
N GLY A 47 7.02 4.41 5.07
CA GLY A 47 6.15 5.31 5.85
C GLY A 47 6.06 6.71 5.24
N THR A 48 7.18 7.24 4.75
CA THR A 48 7.21 8.53 4.05
C THR A 48 6.38 8.48 2.76
N GLN A 49 6.52 7.43 1.95
CA GLN A 49 5.74 7.27 0.72
C GLN A 49 4.24 7.13 1.03
N GLN A 50 3.88 6.33 2.02
CA GLN A 50 2.50 6.19 2.49
C GLN A 50 1.89 7.55 2.89
N LEU A 51 2.61 8.33 3.70
CA LEU A 51 2.15 9.64 4.15
C LEU A 51 1.97 10.64 3.01
N LYS A 52 2.86 10.62 1.99
CA LYS A 52 2.70 11.44 0.79
C LYS A 52 1.38 11.15 0.08
N GLY A 53 1.00 9.88 -0.02
CA GLY A 53 -0.30 9.48 -0.58
C GLY A 53 -1.49 9.99 0.23
N VAL A 54 -1.46 9.81 1.56
CA VAL A 54 -2.53 10.31 2.46
C VAL A 54 -2.67 11.84 2.37
N LYS A 55 -1.54 12.56 2.37
CA LYS A 55 -1.56 14.04 2.24
C LYS A 55 -2.14 14.48 0.91
N MET A 56 -1.82 13.79 -0.18
CA MET A 56 -2.37 14.12 -1.50
C MET A 56 -3.90 13.90 -1.55
N TRP A 57 -4.41 12.80 -0.99
CA TRP A 57 -5.85 12.60 -0.84
C TRP A 57 -6.50 13.69 0.02
N ARG A 58 -5.88 14.06 1.15
CA ARG A 58 -6.38 15.13 2.03
C ARG A 58 -6.49 16.46 1.29
N ASP A 59 -5.49 16.80 0.48
CA ASP A 59 -5.51 18.04 -0.32
C ASP A 59 -6.66 17.97 -1.33
N ASP A 60 -6.79 16.88 -2.07
CA ASP A 60 -7.82 16.67 -3.08
C ASP A 60 -9.25 16.70 -2.50
N ILE A 61 -9.51 16.08 -1.35
CA ILE A 61 -10.84 16.10 -0.75
C ILE A 61 -11.21 17.51 -0.28
N ASN A 62 -10.24 18.24 0.27
CA ASN A 62 -10.47 19.61 0.71
C ASN A 62 -10.74 20.57 -0.46
N GLU A 63 -10.15 20.35 -1.62
CA GLU A 63 -10.41 21.09 -2.86
C GLU A 63 -11.77 20.76 -3.47
N ARG A 64 -12.23 19.50 -3.35
CA ARG A 64 -13.50 19.01 -3.89
C ARG A 64 -14.73 19.24 -3.00
N GLY A 65 -14.65 20.14 -2.01
CA GLY A 65 -15.77 20.47 -1.13
C GLY A 65 -15.75 19.76 0.23
N ALA A 66 -14.59 19.22 0.61
CA ALA A 66 -14.33 18.64 1.93
C ALA A 66 -15.15 17.36 2.25
N LEU A 67 -15.11 16.87 3.48
CA LEU A 67 -15.82 15.68 3.93
C LEU A 67 -17.01 16.08 4.79
N LEU A 68 -18.23 15.72 4.40
CA LEU A 68 -19.47 16.18 5.02
C LEU A 68 -19.52 17.71 5.19
N GLY A 69 -18.97 18.47 4.24
CA GLY A 69 -18.91 19.93 4.31
C GLY A 69 -17.84 20.50 5.27
N LYS A 70 -17.03 19.66 5.92
CA LYS A 70 -15.99 20.05 6.87
C LYS A 70 -14.61 19.77 6.30
N ARG A 71 -13.63 20.66 6.52
CA ARG A 71 -12.25 20.45 6.08
C ARG A 71 -11.60 19.31 6.84
N VAL A 72 -10.83 18.47 6.13
CA VAL A 72 -10.05 17.41 6.73
C VAL A 72 -8.68 17.92 7.17
N LYS A 73 -8.33 17.68 8.42
CA LYS A 73 -7.02 17.96 9.03
C LYS A 73 -6.36 16.64 9.43
N LEU A 74 -5.08 16.47 9.10
CA LEU A 74 -4.29 15.33 9.57
C LEU A 74 -3.47 15.74 10.80
N ILE A 75 -3.50 14.90 11.83
CA ILE A 75 -2.58 14.92 12.95
C ILE A 75 -1.63 13.75 12.72
N VAL A 76 -0.37 14.05 12.42
CA VAL A 76 0.64 13.07 12.02
C VAL A 76 1.77 13.07 13.04
N GLN A 77 2.14 11.90 13.55
CA GLN A 77 3.31 11.73 14.40
C GLN A 77 4.23 10.63 13.85
N ASP A 78 5.54 10.76 14.10
CA ASP A 78 6.53 9.73 13.79
C ASP A 78 6.45 8.64 14.86
N ASP A 79 6.30 7.39 14.44
CA ASP A 79 6.35 6.22 15.34
C ASP A 79 7.76 5.60 15.42
N HIS A 80 8.77 6.25 14.84
CA HIS A 80 10.17 5.82 14.83
C HIS A 80 10.37 4.37 14.34
N SER A 81 9.38 3.79 13.66
CA SER A 81 9.32 2.37 13.29
C SER A 81 9.24 1.43 14.52
N ILE A 82 8.70 1.93 15.64
CA ILE A 82 8.58 1.25 16.93
C ILE A 82 7.09 1.02 17.24
N ALA A 83 6.75 -0.22 17.58
CA ALA A 83 5.35 -0.61 17.78
C ALA A 83 4.76 -0.01 19.06
N GLU A 84 5.57 0.10 20.10
CA GLU A 84 5.21 0.67 21.40
C GLU A 84 4.95 2.18 21.28
N ASP A 85 5.83 2.93 20.60
CA ASP A 85 5.66 4.36 20.35
C ASP A 85 4.34 4.63 19.60
N ALA A 86 4.07 3.85 18.55
CA ALA A 86 2.82 3.96 17.82
C ALA A 86 1.60 3.72 18.71
N ALA A 87 1.62 2.69 19.55
CA ALA A 87 0.50 2.39 20.45
C ALA A 87 0.22 3.56 21.42
N GLU A 88 1.25 4.16 22.03
CA GLU A 88 1.12 5.32 22.90
C GLU A 88 0.58 6.56 22.16
N ILE A 89 1.04 6.78 20.93
CA ILE A 89 0.55 7.87 20.09
C ILE A 89 -0.94 7.70 19.77
N TYR A 90 -1.39 6.49 19.41
CA TYR A 90 -2.81 6.25 19.12
C TYR A 90 -3.69 6.36 20.36
N GLU A 91 -3.20 5.97 21.55
CA GLU A 91 -3.91 6.25 22.80
C GLU A 91 -4.03 7.76 23.06
N THR A 92 -2.99 8.53 22.76
CA THR A 92 -3.01 10.01 22.83
C THR A 92 -4.00 10.60 21.83
N PHE A 93 -4.03 10.15 20.57
CA PHE A 93 -5.02 10.59 19.59
C PHE A 93 -6.45 10.39 20.08
N ILE A 94 -6.73 9.27 20.73
CA ILE A 94 -8.08 8.95 21.23
C ILE A 94 -8.45 9.75 22.48
N LEU A 95 -7.54 9.84 23.46
CA LEU A 95 -7.86 10.37 24.80
C LEU A 95 -7.62 11.87 24.92
N LYS A 96 -6.53 12.37 24.32
CA LYS A 96 -6.10 13.78 24.48
C LYS A 96 -6.51 14.61 23.27
N ASP A 97 -6.12 14.18 22.06
CA ASP A 97 -6.38 14.94 20.84
C ASP A 97 -7.83 14.81 20.38
N LYS A 98 -8.54 13.75 20.85
CA LYS A 98 -9.96 13.47 20.55
C LYS A 98 -10.24 13.51 19.05
N VAL A 99 -9.38 12.84 18.28
CA VAL A 99 -9.53 12.77 16.82
C VAL A 99 -10.85 12.11 16.42
N ASP A 100 -11.42 12.53 15.28
CA ASP A 100 -12.68 11.98 14.77
C ASP A 100 -12.47 10.61 14.12
N LEU A 101 -11.35 10.40 13.44
CA LEU A 101 -11.04 9.23 12.62
C LEU A 101 -9.59 8.78 12.82
N LEU A 102 -9.31 7.50 12.56
CA LEU A 102 -7.97 6.93 12.62
C LEU A 102 -7.61 6.23 11.29
N LEU A 103 -6.39 6.50 10.81
CA LEU A 103 -5.74 5.85 9.68
C LEU A 103 -4.37 5.29 10.06
N GLY A 104 -3.82 4.43 9.25
CA GLY A 104 -2.47 3.89 9.41
C GLY A 104 -2.44 2.69 10.35
N PRO A 105 -1.30 2.37 10.96
CA PRO A 105 0.06 2.83 10.66
C PRO A 105 0.72 2.09 9.47
N TYR A 106 2.05 2.13 9.37
CA TYR A 106 2.81 1.26 8.49
C TYR A 106 3.30 0.02 9.26
N SER A 107 3.41 -1.12 8.55
CA SER A 107 3.82 -2.45 8.99
C SER A 107 2.78 -3.23 9.81
N SER A 108 2.91 -4.57 9.72
CA SER A 108 2.02 -5.50 10.44
C SER A 108 2.30 -5.54 11.94
N ASP A 109 3.56 -5.39 12.35
CA ASP A 109 3.93 -5.41 13.77
C ASP A 109 3.40 -4.17 14.49
N ILE A 110 3.60 -2.99 13.91
CA ILE A 110 3.10 -1.73 14.47
C ILE A 110 1.55 -1.74 14.49
N THR A 111 0.91 -2.17 13.39
CA THR A 111 -0.56 -2.26 13.34
C THR A 111 -1.11 -3.22 14.39
N ASN A 112 -0.42 -4.34 14.67
CA ASN A 112 -0.86 -5.27 15.71
C ASN A 112 -0.83 -4.66 17.12
N ALA A 113 0.16 -3.80 17.41
CA ALA A 113 0.22 -3.08 18.69
C ALA A 113 -0.89 -2.02 18.78
N VAL A 114 -1.05 -1.20 17.75
CA VAL A 114 -2.10 -0.17 17.67
C VAL A 114 -3.50 -0.77 17.73
N ALA A 115 -3.72 -1.92 17.09
CA ALA A 115 -5.01 -2.59 17.10
C ALA A 115 -5.49 -2.99 18.49
N LYS A 116 -4.58 -3.30 19.43
CA LYS A 116 -4.94 -3.55 20.83
C LYS A 116 -5.49 -2.30 21.49
N VAL A 117 -4.92 -1.13 21.17
CA VAL A 117 -5.39 0.17 21.68
C VAL A 117 -6.77 0.49 21.09
N THR A 118 -6.93 0.39 19.79
CA THR A 118 -8.20 0.71 19.12
C THR A 118 -9.33 -0.25 19.51
N ASP A 119 -9.02 -1.53 19.76
CA ASP A 119 -9.99 -2.50 20.30
C ASP A 119 -10.43 -2.12 21.76
N LYS A 120 -9.48 -1.71 22.61
CA LYS A 120 -9.75 -1.24 23.98
C LYS A 120 -10.76 -0.08 24.01
N PHE A 121 -10.64 0.83 23.05
CA PHE A 121 -11.49 2.03 22.98
C PHE A 121 -12.65 1.90 21.99
N ASN A 122 -12.88 0.73 21.41
CA ASN A 122 -13.89 0.49 20.36
C ASN A 122 -13.81 1.55 19.23
N PHE A 123 -12.59 1.86 18.78
CA PHE A 123 -12.34 2.89 17.77
C PHE A 123 -11.96 2.24 16.43
N PRO A 124 -12.72 2.45 15.33
CA PRO A 124 -12.39 1.89 14.04
C PRO A 124 -11.06 2.44 13.51
N LEU A 125 -10.17 1.52 13.11
CA LEU A 125 -8.90 1.81 12.47
C LEU A 125 -8.88 1.23 11.06
N LEU A 126 -8.72 2.08 10.05
CA LEU A 126 -8.42 1.63 8.70
C LEU A 126 -6.91 1.51 8.53
N ALA A 127 -6.41 0.27 8.57
CA ALA A 127 -4.99 -0.03 8.42
C ALA A 127 -4.55 0.14 6.97
N ILE A 128 -3.55 0.99 6.73
CA ILE A 128 -3.09 1.28 5.37
C ILE A 128 -2.22 0.16 4.83
N ALA A 129 -1.28 -0.36 5.62
CA ALA A 129 -0.21 -1.23 5.14
C ALA A 129 0.04 -2.48 5.99
N ALA A 130 -0.98 -2.96 6.69
CA ALA A 130 -0.90 -4.21 7.41
C ALA A 130 -1.44 -5.36 6.55
N SER A 131 -0.72 -6.47 6.48
CA SER A 131 -1.11 -7.60 5.64
C SER A 131 -0.81 -8.99 6.22
N ALA A 132 -0.17 -9.10 7.40
CA ALA A 132 0.02 -10.40 8.06
C ALA A 132 -1.32 -10.95 8.54
N SER A 133 -1.72 -12.13 8.09
CA SER A 133 -3.03 -12.75 8.41
C SER A 133 -3.26 -12.86 9.91
N SER A 134 -2.19 -13.11 10.68
CA SER A 134 -2.24 -13.30 12.14
C SER A 134 -2.78 -12.10 12.93
N ILE A 135 -2.81 -10.90 12.34
CA ILE A 135 -3.39 -9.73 13.05
C ILE A 135 -4.93 -9.72 13.01
N TRP A 136 -5.56 -10.50 12.14
CA TRP A 136 -7.02 -10.68 12.09
C TRP A 136 -7.50 -11.96 12.77
N ASP A 137 -6.58 -12.86 13.18
CA ASP A 137 -6.93 -14.08 13.85
C ASP A 137 -7.65 -13.82 15.20
N LYS A 138 -8.74 -14.54 15.43
CA LYS A 138 -9.50 -14.55 16.72
C LYS A 138 -10.10 -13.20 17.14
N ARG A 139 -10.43 -12.30 16.22
CA ARG A 139 -11.13 -11.06 16.54
C ARG A 139 -12.64 -11.26 16.56
N ASN A 140 -13.25 -11.06 17.75
CA ASN A 140 -14.70 -11.20 17.93
C ASN A 140 -15.48 -9.97 17.46
N LYS A 141 -14.85 -8.79 17.40
CA LYS A 141 -15.45 -7.53 16.92
C LYS A 141 -14.39 -6.77 16.14
N PRO A 142 -14.59 -6.52 14.85
CA PRO A 142 -13.57 -5.84 14.04
C PRO A 142 -13.61 -4.33 14.29
N TYR A 143 -12.58 -3.82 14.92
CA TYR A 143 -12.26 -2.39 14.90
C TYR A 143 -11.04 -2.13 14.02
N LEU A 144 -10.43 -3.17 13.44
CA LEU A 144 -9.33 -3.12 12.50
C LEU A 144 -9.81 -3.55 11.12
N PHE A 145 -9.58 -2.72 10.11
CA PHE A 145 -9.97 -2.94 8.72
C PHE A 145 -8.76 -2.86 7.80
N GLY A 146 -8.47 -3.94 7.07
CA GLY A 146 -7.32 -4.02 6.17
C GLY A 146 -7.60 -3.49 4.78
N THR A 147 -6.59 -2.89 4.15
CA THR A 147 -6.65 -2.43 2.75
C THR A 147 -5.76 -3.23 1.81
N TYR A 148 -4.80 -4.00 2.35
CA TYR A 148 -3.82 -4.77 1.57
C TYR A 148 -4.21 -6.24 1.41
N VAL A 149 -3.78 -6.86 0.30
CA VAL A 149 -3.81 -8.32 0.14
C VAL A 149 -3.05 -8.97 1.28
N GLN A 150 -3.57 -10.06 1.81
CA GLN A 150 -2.89 -10.78 2.88
C GLN A 150 -1.54 -11.31 2.41
N SER A 151 -0.54 -11.19 3.27
CA SER A 151 0.84 -11.50 2.89
C SER A 151 1.08 -12.99 2.61
N ASP A 152 0.31 -13.88 3.21
CA ASP A 152 0.32 -15.32 2.89
C ASP A 152 -0.17 -15.67 1.48
N GLN A 153 -0.79 -14.71 0.78
CA GLN A 153 -1.27 -14.85 -0.58
C GLN A 153 -0.36 -14.17 -1.63
N LEU A 154 0.60 -13.35 -1.18
CA LEU A 154 1.42 -12.53 -2.09
C LEU A 154 2.22 -13.37 -3.09
N MET A 155 2.77 -14.50 -2.67
CA MET A 155 3.61 -15.35 -3.52
C MET A 155 2.83 -16.34 -4.38
N THR A 156 1.51 -16.43 -4.22
CA THR A 156 0.65 -17.35 -4.98
C THR A 156 0.81 -17.22 -6.50
N PRO A 157 0.81 -16.01 -7.11
CA PRO A 157 0.93 -15.89 -8.56
C PRO A 157 2.27 -16.42 -9.09
N VAL A 158 3.38 -16.11 -8.41
CA VAL A 158 4.71 -16.53 -8.86
C VAL A 158 4.94 -18.02 -8.69
N ILE A 159 4.47 -18.61 -7.59
CA ILE A 159 4.61 -20.05 -7.34
C ILE A 159 3.82 -20.86 -8.37
N LYS A 160 2.57 -20.49 -8.64
CA LYS A 160 1.75 -21.12 -9.70
C LYS A 160 2.40 -21.00 -11.07
N LEU A 161 2.97 -19.84 -11.39
CA LEU A 161 3.68 -19.64 -12.64
C LEU A 161 4.93 -20.50 -12.74
N ALA A 162 5.72 -20.59 -11.68
CA ALA A 162 6.92 -21.43 -11.61
C ALA A 162 6.57 -22.91 -11.80
N ALA A 163 5.54 -23.39 -11.12
CA ALA A 163 5.03 -24.75 -11.28
C ALA A 163 4.57 -25.04 -12.72
N ALA A 164 3.89 -24.10 -13.36
CA ALA A 164 3.49 -24.21 -14.78
C ALA A 164 4.68 -24.21 -15.76
N LYS A 165 5.84 -23.70 -15.34
CA LYS A 165 7.11 -23.75 -16.07
C LYS A 165 7.96 -24.99 -15.73
N ASN A 166 7.43 -25.94 -14.97
CA ASN A 166 8.11 -27.13 -14.49
C ASN A 166 9.32 -26.83 -13.58
N LEU A 167 9.36 -25.68 -12.92
CA LEU A 167 10.31 -25.41 -11.86
C LEU A 167 9.80 -26.05 -10.57
N ARG A 168 10.67 -26.79 -9.86
CA ARG A 168 10.23 -27.58 -8.70
C ARG A 168 10.98 -27.24 -7.41
N ARG A 169 12.25 -26.84 -7.49
CA ARG A 169 13.12 -26.65 -6.34
C ARG A 169 13.06 -25.22 -5.86
N ILE A 170 12.40 -24.98 -4.72
CA ILE A 170 12.15 -23.66 -4.17
C ILE A 170 12.86 -23.45 -2.83
N ALA A 171 13.60 -22.37 -2.70
CA ALA A 171 14.13 -21.86 -1.45
C ALA A 171 13.29 -20.67 -0.96
N ILE A 172 13.01 -20.64 0.34
CA ILE A 172 12.25 -19.59 1.01
C ILE A 172 13.09 -19.04 2.16
N ALA A 173 13.56 -17.80 1.99
CA ALA A 173 14.32 -17.01 2.97
C ALA A 173 13.44 -15.88 3.50
N TYR A 174 13.44 -15.62 4.80
CA TYR A 174 12.56 -14.57 5.33
C TYR A 174 13.09 -13.92 6.61
N ALA A 175 12.89 -12.62 6.74
CA ALA A 175 13.22 -11.87 7.95
C ALA A 175 12.27 -12.23 9.10
N ASN A 176 12.69 -11.98 10.34
CA ASN A 176 11.91 -12.26 11.54
C ASN A 176 10.90 -11.14 11.83
N THR A 177 9.81 -11.06 11.06
CA THR A 177 8.68 -10.14 11.31
C THR A 177 7.35 -10.84 11.03
N ARG A 178 6.23 -10.33 11.57
CA ARG A 178 4.88 -10.89 11.28
C ARG A 178 4.59 -10.94 9.78
N TYR A 179 4.94 -9.90 9.06
CA TYR A 179 4.71 -9.77 7.63
C TYR A 179 5.45 -10.85 6.84
N THR A 180 6.74 -10.97 7.05
CA THR A 180 7.61 -11.91 6.30
C THR A 180 7.40 -13.35 6.71
N ASN A 181 7.10 -13.63 7.99
CA ASN A 181 6.66 -14.94 8.46
C ASN A 181 5.37 -15.39 7.74
N SER A 182 4.37 -14.49 7.62
CA SER A 182 3.13 -14.81 6.91
C SER A 182 3.38 -15.08 5.42
N ILE A 183 4.29 -14.32 4.78
CA ILE A 183 4.73 -14.61 3.39
C ILE A 183 5.34 -16.01 3.28
N ALA A 184 6.28 -16.34 4.16
CA ALA A 184 6.98 -17.62 4.12
C ALA A 184 6.02 -18.81 4.32
N GLN A 185 5.12 -18.71 5.30
CA GLN A 185 4.09 -19.72 5.55
C GLN A 185 3.16 -19.91 4.34
N GLY A 186 2.68 -18.81 3.76
CA GLY A 186 1.85 -18.84 2.56
C GLY A 186 2.58 -19.40 1.35
N ALA A 187 3.83 -18.98 1.13
CA ALA A 187 4.66 -19.50 0.05
C ALA A 187 4.89 -21.00 0.18
N ARG A 188 5.25 -21.48 1.39
CA ARG A 188 5.43 -22.91 1.67
C ARG A 188 4.16 -23.70 1.40
N ARG A 189 3.01 -23.26 1.90
CA ARG A 189 1.71 -23.89 1.67
C ARG A 189 1.39 -24.01 0.18
N VAL A 190 1.49 -22.88 -0.56
CA VAL A 190 1.17 -22.87 -2.01
C VAL A 190 2.17 -23.70 -2.81
N ALA A 191 3.46 -23.75 -2.42
CA ALA A 191 4.47 -24.62 -3.05
C ALA A 191 4.08 -26.09 -2.90
N GLN A 192 3.72 -26.53 -1.69
CA GLN A 192 3.28 -27.89 -1.40
C GLN A 192 2.00 -28.27 -2.17
N GLU A 193 0.99 -27.36 -2.23
CA GLU A 193 -0.23 -27.53 -3.03
C GLU A 193 0.04 -27.71 -4.54
N ASN A 194 1.20 -27.25 -5.03
CA ASN A 194 1.62 -27.35 -6.43
C ASN A 194 2.74 -28.38 -6.66
N ASN A 195 2.94 -29.34 -5.72
CA ASN A 195 3.93 -30.41 -5.78
C ASN A 195 5.35 -29.88 -6.05
N MET A 196 5.74 -28.83 -5.34
CA MET A 196 7.09 -28.27 -5.40
C MET A 196 7.90 -28.68 -4.16
N ASP A 197 9.18 -28.89 -4.34
CA ASP A 197 10.12 -29.27 -3.28
C ASP A 197 10.64 -28.03 -2.57
N VAL A 198 10.19 -27.78 -1.35
CA VAL A 198 10.74 -26.72 -0.50
C VAL A 198 12.04 -27.21 0.11
N ILE A 199 13.16 -26.91 -0.55
CA ILE A 199 14.50 -27.43 -0.24
C ILE A 199 15.29 -26.58 0.75
N PHE A 200 14.80 -25.36 1.00
CA PHE A 200 15.35 -24.43 1.99
C PHE A 200 14.20 -23.60 2.57
N TYR A 201 14.10 -23.53 3.89
CA TYR A 201 13.07 -22.76 4.58
C TYR A 201 13.64 -22.21 5.88
N GLU A 202 14.28 -21.06 5.83
CA GLU A 202 14.98 -20.50 6.97
C GLU A 202 14.66 -19.02 7.19
N MET A 203 14.52 -18.68 8.46
CA MET A 203 14.41 -17.31 8.95
C MET A 203 15.82 -16.71 9.12
N PHE A 204 15.94 -15.41 8.83
CA PHE A 204 17.11 -14.63 9.17
C PHE A 204 16.75 -13.43 10.05
N ASN A 205 17.68 -13.00 10.87
CA ASN A 205 17.61 -11.70 11.52
C ASN A 205 18.18 -10.65 10.58
N THR A 206 17.65 -9.42 10.64
CA THR A 206 18.19 -8.27 9.87
C THR A 206 19.69 -8.16 10.13
N THR A 207 20.47 -8.20 9.07
CA THR A 207 21.93 -8.16 9.10
C THR A 207 22.46 -7.46 7.86
N ASN A 208 23.68 -6.92 7.98
CA ASN A 208 24.42 -6.39 6.84
C ASN A 208 25.27 -7.46 6.15
N ASP A 209 25.30 -8.67 6.65
CA ASP A 209 26.12 -9.77 6.12
C ASP A 209 25.29 -11.04 5.95
N PHE A 210 25.03 -11.40 4.71
CA PHE A 210 24.30 -12.60 4.30
C PHE A 210 25.21 -13.69 3.75
N ARG A 211 26.53 -13.60 3.86
CA ARG A 211 27.47 -14.55 3.22
C ARG A 211 27.18 -15.99 3.58
N GLU A 212 27.33 -16.34 4.86
CA GLU A 212 27.12 -17.73 5.33
C GLU A 212 25.69 -18.22 5.04
N TYR A 213 24.70 -17.33 5.13
CA TYR A 213 23.31 -17.67 4.85
C TYR A 213 23.11 -18.02 3.37
N VAL A 214 23.70 -17.24 2.46
CA VAL A 214 23.62 -17.46 1.01
C VAL A 214 24.47 -18.67 0.59
N GLU A 215 25.58 -18.96 1.25
CA GLU A 215 26.37 -20.18 1.02
C GLU A 215 25.54 -21.44 1.30
N ARG A 216 24.91 -21.55 2.47
CA ARG A 216 24.03 -22.69 2.78
C ARG A 216 22.85 -22.79 1.82
N LEU A 217 22.27 -21.66 1.44
CA LEU A 217 21.18 -21.62 0.46
C LEU A 217 21.65 -22.12 -0.91
N ALA A 218 22.85 -21.73 -1.36
CA ALA A 218 23.42 -22.11 -2.65
C ALA A 218 23.69 -23.63 -2.77
N GLU A 219 24.13 -24.27 -1.69
CA GLU A 219 24.34 -25.73 -1.63
C GLU A 219 23.09 -26.53 -1.98
N THR A 220 21.90 -25.96 -1.71
CA THR A 220 20.62 -26.59 -2.02
C THR A 220 20.25 -26.51 -3.50
N LYS A 221 20.95 -25.73 -4.33
CA LYS A 221 20.74 -25.55 -5.77
C LYS A 221 19.27 -25.22 -6.12
N PRO A 222 18.72 -24.11 -5.63
CA PRO A 222 17.33 -23.74 -5.88
C PRO A 222 17.14 -23.26 -7.32
N GLU A 223 15.99 -23.59 -7.92
CA GLU A 223 15.55 -22.99 -9.18
C GLU A 223 14.83 -21.66 -8.95
N ILE A 224 14.20 -21.53 -7.78
CA ILE A 224 13.46 -20.34 -7.37
C ILE A 224 13.91 -19.96 -5.97
N ILE A 225 14.19 -18.67 -5.77
CA ILE A 225 14.41 -18.10 -4.45
C ILE A 225 13.31 -17.08 -4.16
N ILE A 226 12.55 -17.29 -3.10
CA ILE A 226 11.60 -16.34 -2.53
C ILE A 226 12.24 -15.71 -1.30
N VAL A 227 12.23 -14.37 -1.26
CA VAL A 227 12.78 -13.61 -0.14
C VAL A 227 11.68 -12.71 0.46
N GLY A 228 11.27 -13.03 1.67
CA GLY A 228 10.41 -12.20 2.51
C GLY A 228 11.25 -11.19 3.29
N ALA A 229 11.39 -9.96 2.79
CA ALA A 229 12.29 -8.98 3.38
C ALA A 229 11.78 -7.54 3.22
N TYR A 230 12.35 -6.60 3.96
CA TYR A 230 12.25 -5.16 3.72
C TYR A 230 13.41 -4.68 2.85
N LEU A 231 13.40 -3.41 2.48
CA LEU A 231 14.27 -2.86 1.46
C LEU A 231 15.75 -3.10 1.73
N GLU A 232 16.24 -2.77 2.92
CA GLU A 232 17.67 -2.90 3.25
C GLU A 232 18.15 -4.34 3.21
N ASP A 233 17.41 -5.26 3.87
CA ASP A 233 17.73 -6.70 3.80
C ASP A 233 17.70 -7.22 2.36
N SER A 234 16.76 -6.73 1.53
CA SER A 234 16.65 -7.14 0.12
C SER A 234 17.87 -6.70 -0.68
N ILE A 235 18.37 -5.48 -0.45
CA ILE A 235 19.57 -4.95 -1.09
C ILE A 235 20.80 -5.81 -0.72
N GLN A 236 21.00 -6.06 0.57
CA GLN A 236 22.14 -6.85 1.05
C GLN A 236 22.06 -8.32 0.58
N PHE A 237 20.85 -8.87 0.52
CA PHE A 237 20.64 -10.24 0.02
C PHE A 237 21.02 -10.38 -1.47
N VAL A 238 20.64 -9.42 -2.33
CA VAL A 238 21.04 -9.43 -3.75
C VAL A 238 22.57 -9.31 -3.89
N LYS A 239 23.21 -8.43 -3.12
CA LYS A 239 24.67 -8.29 -3.12
C LYS A 239 25.38 -9.61 -2.74
N ALA A 240 24.87 -10.30 -1.73
CA ALA A 240 25.40 -11.60 -1.31
C ALA A 240 25.21 -12.67 -2.38
N LEU A 241 24.01 -12.76 -3.01
CA LEU A 241 23.78 -13.68 -4.13
C LEU A 241 24.78 -13.44 -5.27
N LYS A 242 25.05 -12.18 -5.61
CA LYS A 242 26.01 -11.82 -6.64
C LYS A 242 27.45 -12.22 -6.26
N GLN A 243 27.87 -11.91 -5.04
CA GLN A 243 29.20 -12.25 -4.53
C GLN A 243 29.46 -13.77 -4.59
N HIS A 244 28.46 -14.58 -4.26
CA HIS A 244 28.53 -16.06 -4.28
C HIS A 244 28.11 -16.68 -5.61
N LYS A 245 27.84 -15.88 -6.66
CA LYS A 245 27.44 -16.30 -8.01
C LYS A 245 26.21 -17.26 -7.98
N VAL A 246 25.27 -17.00 -7.08
CA VAL A 246 24.02 -17.76 -6.96
C VAL A 246 22.98 -17.20 -7.91
N SER A 247 22.65 -17.94 -8.96
CA SER A 247 21.74 -17.50 -10.03
C SER A 247 20.56 -18.47 -10.18
N PRO A 248 19.48 -18.30 -9.41
CA PRO A 248 18.25 -19.07 -9.63
C PRO A 248 17.60 -18.66 -10.95
N LYS A 249 16.69 -19.47 -11.50
CA LYS A 249 15.87 -19.09 -12.66
C LYS A 249 14.86 -17.97 -12.34
N MET A 250 14.42 -17.90 -11.08
CA MET A 250 13.53 -16.86 -10.58
C MET A 250 13.98 -16.38 -9.20
N LEU A 251 14.23 -15.08 -9.08
CA LEU A 251 14.50 -14.41 -7.81
C LEU A 251 13.32 -13.46 -7.51
N VAL A 252 12.66 -13.67 -6.39
CA VAL A 252 11.40 -12.99 -6.05
C VAL A 252 11.45 -12.41 -4.65
N PHE A 253 11.19 -11.13 -4.54
CA PHE A 253 11.06 -10.45 -3.25
C PHE A 253 9.61 -10.08 -2.94
N SER A 254 9.32 -9.91 -1.66
CA SER A 254 8.13 -9.19 -1.24
C SER A 254 8.24 -7.70 -1.62
N GLY A 255 7.12 -7.01 -1.79
CA GLY A 255 7.00 -5.70 -2.45
C GLY A 255 7.90 -4.53 -2.04
N SER A 256 8.84 -4.73 -1.12
CA SER A 256 9.75 -3.67 -0.65
C SER A 256 10.74 -3.17 -1.70
N ILE A 257 10.97 -3.94 -2.77
CA ILE A 257 11.91 -3.60 -3.85
C ILE A 257 11.28 -2.78 -5.00
N ASP A 258 10.02 -2.40 -4.89
CA ASP A 258 9.32 -1.58 -5.87
C ASP A 258 9.60 -0.08 -5.67
N THR A 259 10.88 0.28 -5.53
CA THR A 259 11.34 1.65 -5.24
C THR A 259 12.56 2.02 -6.10
N ASP A 260 12.72 3.32 -6.36
CA ASP A 260 13.90 3.84 -7.05
C ASP A 260 15.16 3.67 -6.19
N GLU A 261 15.03 3.59 -4.87
CA GLU A 261 16.13 3.36 -3.93
C GLU A 261 16.74 1.97 -4.11
N PHE A 262 15.93 0.92 -4.34
CA PHE A 262 16.43 -0.42 -4.66
C PHE A 262 17.30 -0.41 -5.92
N ARG A 263 16.82 0.25 -6.98
CA ARG A 263 17.57 0.39 -8.22
C ARG A 263 18.86 1.20 -8.03
N SER A 264 18.78 2.32 -7.31
CA SER A 264 19.95 3.18 -7.06
C SER A 264 21.06 2.46 -6.30
N ALA A 265 20.68 1.56 -5.38
CA ALA A 265 21.63 0.78 -4.57
C ALA A 265 22.29 -0.39 -5.33
N LEU A 266 21.62 -0.94 -6.33
CA LEU A 266 22.04 -2.18 -7.02
C LEU A 266 22.39 -1.98 -8.51
N GLY A 267 22.03 -0.85 -9.09
CA GLY A 267 22.30 -0.57 -10.52
C GLY A 267 21.67 -1.64 -11.42
N ASN A 268 22.47 -2.29 -12.26
CA ASN A 268 22.02 -3.33 -13.19
C ASN A 268 21.71 -4.68 -12.51
N ASP A 269 22.10 -4.88 -11.27
CA ASP A 269 21.84 -6.13 -10.54
C ASP A 269 20.35 -6.32 -10.19
N VAL A 270 19.52 -5.30 -10.44
CA VAL A 270 18.04 -5.42 -10.33
C VAL A 270 17.40 -6.17 -11.50
N GLU A 271 18.10 -6.32 -12.64
CA GLU A 271 17.51 -6.86 -13.85
C GLU A 271 16.97 -8.27 -13.65
N ALA A 272 15.75 -8.49 -14.12
CA ALA A 272 14.96 -9.71 -13.98
C ALA A 272 14.57 -10.09 -12.54
N VAL A 273 14.85 -9.27 -11.52
CA VAL A 273 14.33 -9.48 -10.16
C VAL A 273 12.83 -9.24 -10.15
N LEU A 274 12.08 -10.18 -9.58
CA LEU A 274 10.62 -10.14 -9.44
C LEU A 274 10.21 -9.55 -8.08
N SER A 275 9.10 -8.85 -8.07
CA SER A 275 8.46 -8.33 -6.86
C SER A 275 6.98 -8.70 -6.81
N ALA A 276 6.54 -9.29 -5.72
CA ALA A 276 5.11 -9.46 -5.45
C ALA A 276 4.57 -8.20 -4.78
N VAL A 277 3.71 -7.44 -5.50
CA VAL A 277 3.27 -6.11 -5.11
C VAL A 277 1.75 -6.03 -4.92
N GLN A 278 1.34 -4.99 -4.21
CA GLN A 278 -0.06 -4.70 -3.93
C GLN A 278 -0.77 -3.92 -5.05
N TRP A 279 0.01 -3.22 -5.88
CA TRP A 279 -0.50 -2.30 -6.90
C TRP A 279 0.56 -1.99 -7.96
N SER A 280 0.11 -1.59 -9.13
CA SER A 280 0.95 -1.04 -10.21
C SER A 280 0.20 0.10 -10.90
N GLN A 281 0.92 1.13 -11.31
CA GLN A 281 0.37 2.23 -12.11
C GLN A 281 -0.21 1.79 -13.46
N SER A 282 0.23 0.65 -13.98
CA SER A 282 -0.27 0.08 -15.24
C SER A 282 -1.68 -0.50 -15.13
N GLN A 283 -2.24 -0.57 -13.93
CA GLN A 283 -3.61 -1.05 -13.72
C GLN A 283 -4.62 -0.02 -14.22
N ARG A 284 -5.62 -0.48 -14.95
CA ARG A 284 -6.76 0.34 -15.40
C ARG A 284 -7.79 0.52 -14.28
N LEU A 285 -7.34 1.04 -13.13
CA LEU A 285 -8.18 1.35 -11.99
C LEU A 285 -8.64 2.81 -12.04
N PRO A 286 -9.85 3.13 -11.54
CA PRO A 286 -10.35 4.49 -11.51
C PRO A 286 -9.39 5.45 -10.82
N GLY A 287 -8.97 6.50 -11.51
CA GLY A 287 -8.08 7.54 -10.97
C GLY A 287 -6.60 7.14 -10.81
N ALA A 288 -6.20 5.88 -11.11
CA ALA A 288 -4.81 5.43 -10.91
C ALA A 288 -3.80 6.18 -11.81
N TYR A 289 -4.17 6.43 -13.06
CA TYR A 289 -3.33 7.19 -14.00
C TYR A 289 -3.18 8.66 -13.56
N ASP A 290 -4.30 9.33 -13.26
CA ASP A 290 -4.30 10.73 -12.80
C ASP A 290 -3.50 10.90 -11.51
N PHE A 291 -3.71 10.02 -10.53
CA PHE A 291 -2.91 9.99 -9.30
C PHE A 291 -1.41 9.85 -9.62
N SER A 292 -1.03 8.89 -10.46
CA SER A 292 0.38 8.64 -10.80
C SER A 292 1.02 9.84 -11.51
N PHE A 293 0.28 10.46 -12.42
CA PHE A 293 0.74 11.65 -13.14
C PHE A 293 0.96 12.82 -12.17
N ARG A 294 -0.04 13.17 -11.38
CA ARG A 294 0.05 14.29 -10.40
C ARG A 294 1.09 14.03 -9.32
N TYR A 295 1.19 12.78 -8.85
CA TYR A 295 2.22 12.38 -7.89
C TYR A 295 3.62 12.60 -8.45
N LYS A 296 3.88 12.17 -9.71
CA LYS A 296 5.15 12.38 -10.40
C LYS A 296 5.46 13.87 -10.59
N GLN A 297 4.48 14.68 -10.94
CA GLN A 297 4.67 16.13 -11.06
C GLN A 297 5.12 16.76 -9.73
N LYS A 298 4.49 16.36 -8.62
CA LYS A 298 4.76 16.89 -7.28
C LYS A 298 6.07 16.36 -6.68
N ASN A 299 6.35 15.06 -6.84
CA ASN A 299 7.47 14.38 -6.14
C ASN A 299 8.66 14.04 -7.04
N LYS A 300 8.58 14.28 -8.36
CA LYS A 300 9.61 14.00 -9.38
C LYS A 300 9.92 12.51 -9.60
N VAL A 301 9.23 11.63 -8.92
CA VAL A 301 9.31 10.16 -9.03
C VAL A 301 7.92 9.57 -9.19
N TYR A 302 7.81 8.38 -9.78
CA TYR A 302 6.55 7.65 -9.82
C TYR A 302 6.15 7.16 -8.42
N PRO A 303 4.83 7.08 -8.12
CA PRO A 303 4.38 6.57 -6.83
C PRO A 303 4.72 5.10 -6.66
N SER A 304 5.17 4.75 -5.48
CA SER A 304 5.21 3.35 -5.03
C SER A 304 3.81 2.86 -4.68
N TYR A 305 3.64 1.54 -4.49
CA TYR A 305 2.37 1.02 -4.03
C TYR A 305 2.02 1.49 -2.60
N GLN A 306 3.01 1.87 -1.78
CA GLN A 306 2.77 2.48 -0.47
C GLN A 306 2.09 3.85 -0.61
N ALA A 307 2.57 4.67 -1.53
CA ALA A 307 1.94 5.97 -1.79
C ALA A 307 0.51 5.80 -2.34
N ALA A 308 0.31 4.87 -3.28
CA ALA A 308 -1.01 4.55 -3.80
C ALA A 308 -1.95 4.00 -2.72
N GLY A 309 -1.43 3.14 -1.82
CA GLY A 309 -2.17 2.61 -0.67
C GLY A 309 -2.60 3.69 0.31
N GLY A 310 -1.72 4.66 0.60
CA GLY A 310 -2.03 5.80 1.46
C GLY A 310 -3.16 6.68 0.89
N TYR A 311 -3.09 7.01 -0.39
CA TYR A 311 -4.17 7.76 -1.07
C TYR A 311 -5.48 6.99 -1.06
N ALA A 312 -5.44 5.70 -1.40
CA ALA A 312 -6.63 4.85 -1.46
C ALA A 312 -7.28 4.60 -0.10
N ALA A 313 -6.50 4.53 0.97
CA ALA A 313 -7.06 4.45 2.32
C ALA A 313 -7.91 5.69 2.63
N GLY A 314 -7.44 6.88 2.24
CA GLY A 314 -8.26 8.09 2.29
C GLY A 314 -9.55 7.96 1.48
N GLN A 315 -9.50 7.44 0.23
CA GLN A 315 -10.69 7.22 -0.60
C GLN A 315 -11.69 6.25 0.06
N ILE A 316 -11.20 5.17 0.67
CA ILE A 316 -12.03 4.17 1.36
C ILE A 316 -12.70 4.80 2.59
N LEU A 317 -11.93 5.56 3.40
CA LEU A 317 -12.45 6.26 4.56
C LEU A 317 -13.49 7.32 4.16
N GLU A 318 -13.21 8.11 3.11
CA GLU A 318 -14.14 9.06 2.52
C GLU A 318 -15.46 8.38 2.11
N ALA A 319 -15.37 7.27 1.39
CA ALA A 319 -16.56 6.52 0.95
C ALA A 319 -17.38 6.01 2.14
N ALA A 320 -16.72 5.46 3.17
CA ALA A 320 -17.39 4.96 4.36
C ALA A 320 -18.11 6.09 5.11
N VAL A 321 -17.45 7.23 5.33
CA VAL A 321 -18.03 8.38 6.03
C VAL A 321 -19.18 9.02 5.24
N ARG A 322 -19.03 9.16 3.91
CA ARG A 322 -20.12 9.72 3.07
C ARG A 322 -21.36 8.83 3.04
N LEU A 323 -21.16 7.52 2.98
CA LEU A 323 -22.27 6.56 2.95
C LEU A 323 -22.97 6.41 4.31
N SER A 324 -22.23 6.52 5.41
CA SER A 324 -22.83 6.54 6.75
C SER A 324 -23.50 7.89 7.10
N GLY A 325 -23.04 8.99 6.46
CA GLY A 325 -23.44 10.35 6.83
C GLY A 325 -23.03 10.76 8.25
N SER A 326 -22.14 10.01 8.90
CA SER A 326 -21.82 10.09 10.32
C SER A 326 -20.33 9.90 10.59
N LEU A 327 -19.84 10.48 11.68
CA LEU A 327 -18.51 10.25 12.24
C LEU A 327 -18.56 9.34 13.49
N SER A 328 -19.72 8.81 13.83
CA SER A 328 -19.82 7.93 14.99
C SER A 328 -19.01 6.64 14.76
N LYS A 329 -18.33 6.20 15.80
CA LYS A 329 -17.48 5.00 15.75
C LYS A 329 -18.26 3.76 15.31
N LYS A 330 -19.52 3.64 15.77
CA LYS A 330 -20.41 2.52 15.45
C LYS A 330 -20.79 2.55 13.96
N ASP A 331 -21.25 3.68 13.45
CA ASP A 331 -21.70 3.79 12.06
C ASP A 331 -20.54 3.56 11.10
N LEU A 332 -19.36 4.10 11.43
CA LEU A 332 -18.14 3.91 10.64
C LEU A 332 -17.71 2.43 10.63
N GLN A 333 -17.74 1.75 11.78
CA GLN A 333 -17.44 0.31 11.89
C GLN A 333 -18.37 -0.51 11.01
N GLU A 334 -19.67 -0.31 11.15
CA GLU A 334 -20.67 -1.03 10.36
C GLU A 334 -20.51 -0.77 8.87
N GLN A 335 -20.23 0.49 8.52
CA GLN A 335 -20.06 0.87 7.12
C GLN A 335 -18.78 0.27 6.52
N LEU A 336 -17.65 0.27 7.24
CA LEU A 336 -16.40 -0.35 6.77
C LEU A 336 -16.54 -1.85 6.57
N LEU A 337 -17.35 -2.55 7.40
CA LEU A 337 -17.65 -3.98 7.21
C LEU A 337 -18.49 -4.27 5.96
N LYS A 338 -19.44 -3.41 5.62
CA LYS A 338 -20.38 -3.63 4.51
C LYS A 338 -19.86 -3.09 3.19
N LEU A 339 -18.88 -2.17 3.23
CA LEU A 339 -18.42 -1.42 2.09
C LEU A 339 -17.79 -2.32 1.01
N LYS A 340 -18.30 -2.19 -0.21
CA LYS A 340 -17.69 -2.70 -1.44
C LYS A 340 -17.31 -1.49 -2.29
N PHE A 341 -16.03 -1.17 -2.36
CA PHE A 341 -15.57 0.05 -3.01
C PHE A 341 -14.40 -0.23 -3.96
N ARG A 342 -14.38 0.44 -5.10
CA ARG A 342 -13.29 0.36 -6.06
C ARG A 342 -12.46 1.64 -6.03
N SER A 343 -11.36 1.59 -5.30
CA SER A 343 -10.39 2.68 -5.22
C SER A 343 -9.36 2.61 -6.35
N LEU A 344 -8.48 3.61 -6.44
CA LEU A 344 -7.33 3.55 -7.34
C LEU A 344 -6.34 2.42 -7.00
N PHE A 345 -6.49 1.78 -5.83
CA PHE A 345 -5.65 0.69 -5.33
C PHE A 345 -6.29 -0.70 -5.51
N GLY A 346 -7.50 -0.73 -6.06
CA GLY A 346 -8.27 -1.94 -6.31
C GLY A 346 -9.55 -2.04 -5.47
N HIS A 347 -10.12 -3.22 -5.42
CA HIS A 347 -11.36 -3.46 -4.71
C HIS A 347 -11.15 -3.56 -3.21
N TYR A 348 -11.85 -2.75 -2.44
CA TYR A 348 -12.00 -2.90 -1.00
C TYR A 348 -13.22 -3.76 -0.72
N ARG A 349 -13.02 -4.82 -0.01
CA ARG A 349 -14.01 -5.68 0.62
C ARG A 349 -13.34 -6.45 1.73
N VAL A 350 -13.92 -6.46 2.90
CA VAL A 350 -13.40 -7.22 4.04
C VAL A 350 -14.35 -8.35 4.42
N ASP A 351 -13.83 -9.34 5.14
CA ASP A 351 -14.63 -10.37 5.80
C ASP A 351 -15.19 -9.89 7.15
N SER A 352 -15.84 -10.78 7.88
CA SER A 352 -16.41 -10.48 9.21
C SER A 352 -15.38 -10.06 10.26
N ASN A 353 -14.07 -10.35 10.04
CA ASN A 353 -12.98 -9.99 10.94
C ASN A 353 -12.30 -8.68 10.55
N GLY A 354 -12.75 -8.02 9.47
CA GLY A 354 -12.13 -6.81 8.93
C GLY A 354 -10.93 -7.08 8.01
N GLN A 355 -10.64 -8.34 7.67
CA GLN A 355 -9.55 -8.73 6.80
C GLN A 355 -9.89 -8.46 5.33
N GLN A 356 -8.98 -7.84 4.59
CA GLN A 356 -9.17 -7.58 3.15
C GLN A 356 -9.21 -8.87 2.33
N ILE A 357 -10.32 -9.05 1.57
CA ILE A 357 -10.56 -10.21 0.70
C ILE A 357 -10.93 -9.84 -0.75
N GLY A 358 -10.97 -8.56 -1.08
CA GLY A 358 -11.39 -8.07 -2.40
C GLY A 358 -10.27 -7.95 -3.43
N LYS A 359 -9.02 -8.20 -3.07
CA LYS A 359 -7.83 -7.95 -3.89
C LYS A 359 -7.01 -9.21 -4.17
N LYS A 360 -6.20 -9.14 -5.22
CA LYS A 360 -5.17 -10.13 -5.55
C LYS A 360 -3.81 -9.45 -5.66
N ALA A 361 -2.75 -10.22 -5.46
CA ALA A 361 -1.38 -9.76 -5.65
C ALA A 361 -1.04 -9.65 -7.14
N TYR A 362 -0.08 -8.79 -7.44
CA TYR A 362 0.49 -8.57 -8.76
C TYR A 362 1.96 -8.94 -8.76
N LEU A 363 2.52 -9.25 -9.94
CA LEU A 363 3.96 -9.41 -10.10
C LEU A 363 4.51 -8.29 -10.97
N MET A 364 5.49 -7.61 -10.44
CA MET A 364 6.35 -6.69 -11.16
C MET A 364 7.70 -7.35 -11.41
N GLN A 365 8.38 -6.92 -12.45
CA GLN A 365 9.77 -7.29 -12.73
C GLN A 365 10.55 -6.07 -13.16
N TRP A 366 11.78 -5.96 -12.69
CA TRP A 366 12.72 -5.00 -13.23
C TRP A 366 13.17 -5.46 -14.61
N GLN A 367 12.90 -4.67 -15.64
CA GLN A 367 13.27 -4.92 -17.04
C GLN A 367 13.73 -3.63 -17.68
N ASP A 368 14.95 -3.64 -18.20
CA ASP A 368 15.59 -2.48 -18.83
C ASP A 368 15.62 -1.26 -17.88
N GLY A 369 15.88 -1.53 -16.60
CA GLY A 369 15.91 -0.55 -15.53
C GLY A 369 14.56 0.07 -15.15
N GLU A 370 13.45 -0.49 -15.61
CA GLU A 370 12.10 -0.04 -15.28
C GLU A 370 11.26 -1.13 -14.62
N ARG A 371 10.30 -0.71 -13.82
CA ARG A 371 9.34 -1.61 -13.15
C ARG A 371 8.21 -1.97 -14.12
N ARG A 372 8.18 -3.20 -14.61
CA ARG A 372 7.18 -3.68 -15.55
C ARG A 372 6.22 -4.65 -14.87
N LEU A 373 4.91 -4.42 -15.01
CA LEU A 373 3.90 -5.40 -14.62
C LEU A 373 4.03 -6.63 -15.53
N VAL A 374 4.15 -7.83 -14.94
CA VAL A 374 4.29 -9.08 -15.69
C VAL A 374 3.17 -10.09 -15.40
N MET A 375 2.41 -9.90 -14.31
CA MET A 375 1.21 -10.67 -13.96
C MET A 375 0.17 -9.79 -13.24
N PRO A 376 -1.14 -10.00 -13.47
CA PRO A 376 -1.74 -11.01 -14.35
C PRO A 376 -1.62 -10.65 -15.85
N LYS A 377 -1.73 -11.66 -16.72
CA LYS A 377 -1.46 -11.52 -18.16
C LYS A 377 -2.47 -10.64 -18.93
N ASP A 378 -3.71 -10.58 -18.46
CA ASP A 378 -4.76 -9.73 -19.03
C ASP A 378 -4.53 -8.22 -18.83
N LEU A 379 -3.57 -7.85 -17.97
CA LEU A 379 -3.23 -6.46 -17.67
C LEU A 379 -1.89 -6.01 -18.28
N THR A 380 -1.15 -6.91 -18.94
CA THR A 380 0.20 -6.59 -19.44
C THR A 380 0.58 -7.40 -20.66
N ASN A 381 1.38 -6.80 -21.55
CA ASN A 381 2.06 -7.48 -22.65
C ASN A 381 3.50 -7.89 -22.32
N HIS A 382 4.01 -7.51 -21.14
CA HIS A 382 5.36 -7.89 -20.75
C HIS A 382 5.43 -9.35 -20.32
N THR A 383 6.46 -10.05 -20.77
CA THR A 383 6.76 -11.42 -20.39
C THR A 383 7.83 -11.47 -19.32
N ILE A 384 7.77 -12.49 -18.46
CA ILE A 384 8.79 -12.71 -17.43
C ILE A 384 10.10 -13.13 -18.09
N ARG A 385 11.18 -12.45 -17.74
CA ARG A 385 12.56 -12.81 -18.05
C ARG A 385 13.13 -13.68 -16.94
N LEU A 386 13.93 -14.68 -17.28
CA LEU A 386 14.64 -15.48 -16.28
C LEU A 386 15.74 -14.64 -15.66
N PHE A 387 15.94 -14.81 -14.35
CA PHE A 387 17.01 -14.15 -13.63
C PHE A 387 18.36 -14.79 -14.02
N ASN A 388 19.38 -13.97 -14.16
CA ASN A 388 20.74 -14.42 -14.45
C ASN A 388 21.72 -13.37 -13.90
N ILE A 389 22.51 -13.76 -12.94
CA ILE A 389 23.64 -12.95 -12.45
C ILE A 389 24.74 -12.94 -13.50
N LYS A 390 25.04 -11.78 -14.05
CA LYS A 390 26.15 -11.57 -14.99
C LYS A 390 27.46 -11.27 -14.25
#